data_4fade5eb3c48a0e4d9cf99347e2f7281
#
_entry.id   4fade5eb3c48a0e4d9cf99347e2f7281
#
_cell.length_a   1.000
_cell.length_b   1.000
_cell.length_c   1.000
_cell.angle_alpha   90.00
_cell.angle_beta   90.00
_cell.angle_gamma   90.00
#
_symmetry.space_group_name_H-M   'P 1'
#
loop_
_entity.id
_entity.type
_entity.pdbx_description
1 polymer ?
#
loop_
_entity_poly.entity_id
_entity_poly.type
_entity_poly.pdbx_seq_one_letter_code
_entity_poly.pdbx_strand_id
1 'polypeptide(L)'
;MNEFRTRLAETRPDEASASGAGGLDFASDGQGGDLPEAALVTGGAGFIGSHLAGRLAIDGDVRVLDDLSTGDRDAVPEAATLIQGDVTDYQSVVRAAEGVDVIFHLAAVVSVEESVSDPVETNLTNVDGTVNVLEAAREVGARVVFASSAAVYGPPETLPVTVDEPQTPRSPYGASKAAADAYVRAYEASYDVPTVALRYFNVYGRGQRGPYSGVIDAFLGRALDGEPLVVHGDGEQTRDFVHVSDVVRANLAAATTDDTGTAYNVGTGRSVTVNELASIVAAAADVDAEVRH
;
A
#
# COMPACT_ATOMS: atom_id res chain seq x y z
N MET A 1 -18.90 -0.68 8.31
CA MET A 1 -17.79 -0.12 7.52
C MET A 1 -17.90 1.39 7.34
N ASN A 2 -19.05 1.95 6.89
CA ASN A 2 -19.24 3.41 6.83
C ASN A 2 -19.17 4.07 8.22
N GLU A 3 -19.80 3.49 9.24
CA GLU A 3 -19.77 4.00 10.61
C GLU A 3 -18.38 4.00 11.24
N PHE A 4 -17.55 2.98 10.97
CA PHE A 4 -16.16 2.91 11.39
C PHE A 4 -15.34 4.04 10.77
N ARG A 5 -15.54 4.31 9.46
CA ARG A 5 -14.94 5.45 8.76
C ARG A 5 -15.36 6.79 9.37
N THR A 6 -16.65 6.93 9.67
CA THR A 6 -17.22 8.14 10.27
C THR A 6 -16.65 8.37 11.67
N ARG A 7 -16.60 7.36 12.52
CA ARG A 7 -16.05 7.46 13.89
C ARG A 7 -14.53 7.74 13.91
N LEU A 8 -13.76 7.12 13.00
CA LEU A 8 -12.34 7.50 12.81
C LEU A 8 -12.19 8.94 12.27
N ALA A 9 -13.16 9.46 11.51
CA ALA A 9 -13.17 10.82 10.99
C ALA A 9 -13.67 11.86 12.01
N GLU A 10 -14.61 11.52 12.88
CA GLU A 10 -15.23 12.42 13.88
C GLU A 10 -14.29 12.82 15.03
N THR A 11 -13.19 12.09 15.22
CA THR A 11 -12.12 12.48 16.15
C THR A 11 -11.21 13.60 15.59
N ARG A 12 -11.63 14.39 14.58
CA ARG A 12 -10.82 15.48 14.04
C ARG A 12 -10.63 16.61 15.06
N PRO A 13 -9.40 17.01 15.39
CA PRO A 13 -9.15 18.37 15.85
C PRO A 13 -9.20 19.31 14.64
N ASP A 14 -9.66 20.54 14.87
CA ASP A 14 -9.82 21.62 13.90
C ASP A 14 -8.65 21.75 12.92
N GLU A 15 -8.99 22.15 11.70
CA GLU A 15 -8.13 22.44 10.57
C GLU A 15 -6.87 23.22 10.94
N ALA A 16 -5.77 22.51 11.17
CA ALA A 16 -4.45 23.09 11.16
C ALA A 16 -3.85 22.89 9.76
N SER A 17 -3.76 24.00 9.05
CA SER A 17 -3.18 24.14 7.71
C SER A 17 -1.88 23.33 7.55
N ALA A 18 -1.91 22.27 6.77
CA ALA A 18 -0.72 21.63 6.26
C ALA A 18 -0.14 22.50 5.13
N SER A 19 0.63 23.51 5.51
CA SER A 19 1.52 24.23 4.61
C SER A 19 2.90 23.59 4.69
N GLY A 20 3.14 22.60 3.86
CA GLY A 20 4.44 21.97 3.66
C GLY A 20 4.51 21.36 2.28
N ALA A 21 5.39 21.89 1.47
CA ALA A 21 5.75 21.56 0.08
C ALA A 21 5.28 20.20 -0.45
N GLY A 22 4.49 20.22 -1.56
CA GLY A 22 4.36 19.10 -2.49
C GLY A 22 3.49 17.93 -2.04
N GLY A 23 2.31 18.15 -1.44
CA GLY A 23 1.32 17.08 -1.25
C GLY A 23 0.55 16.80 -2.54
N LEU A 24 0.33 15.50 -2.88
CA LEU A 24 -0.62 15.14 -3.93
C LEU A 24 -2.00 15.70 -3.57
N ASP A 25 -2.63 16.45 -4.48
CA ASP A 25 -3.97 16.99 -4.25
C ASP A 25 -5.02 15.89 -4.35
N PHE A 26 -5.52 15.42 -3.20
CA PHE A 26 -6.56 14.41 -3.11
C PHE A 26 -7.99 14.99 -3.15
N ALA A 27 -8.14 16.33 -3.22
CA ALA A 27 -9.43 16.99 -3.12
C ALA A 27 -10.25 16.94 -4.43
N SER A 28 -9.63 16.60 -5.56
CA SER A 28 -10.36 16.33 -6.80
C SER A 28 -10.84 14.88 -6.81
N ASP A 29 -12.13 14.68 -6.86
CA ASP A 29 -12.80 13.36 -7.03
C ASP A 29 -12.47 12.72 -8.40
N GLY A 30 -11.18 12.59 -8.76
CA GLY A 30 -10.74 11.96 -10.02
C GLY A 30 -11.20 12.66 -11.30
N GLN A 31 -11.55 13.95 -11.24
CA GLN A 31 -12.03 14.74 -12.39
C GLN A 31 -10.93 15.59 -13.07
N GLY A 32 -9.66 15.36 -12.79
CA GLY A 32 -8.60 16.29 -13.21
C GLY A 32 -7.50 15.77 -14.14
N GLY A 33 -7.43 14.49 -14.38
CA GLY A 33 -6.51 13.89 -15.36
C GLY A 33 -7.15 12.67 -16.00
N ASP A 34 -6.94 12.47 -17.28
CA ASP A 34 -7.36 11.23 -17.95
C ASP A 34 -6.63 10.07 -17.27
N LEU A 35 -7.38 9.12 -16.70
CA LEU A 35 -6.81 7.89 -16.16
C LEU A 35 -6.09 7.13 -17.29
N PRO A 36 -5.07 6.31 -16.98
CA PRO A 36 -4.38 5.52 -17.99
C PRO A 36 -5.37 4.65 -18.75
N GLU A 37 -5.26 4.62 -20.11
CA GLU A 37 -6.11 3.78 -20.94
C GLU A 37 -5.80 2.30 -20.75
N ALA A 38 -4.52 1.97 -20.52
CA ALA A 38 -4.05 0.63 -20.22
C ALA A 38 -3.13 0.60 -18.99
N ALA A 39 -3.40 -0.30 -18.05
CA ALA A 39 -2.63 -0.41 -16.82
C ALA A 39 -2.28 -1.87 -16.48
N LEU A 40 -1.08 -2.06 -15.93
CA LEU A 40 -0.67 -3.30 -15.27
C LEU A 40 -0.67 -3.11 -13.76
N VAL A 41 -1.30 -4.02 -13.03
CA VAL A 41 -1.24 -4.09 -11.56
C VAL A 41 -0.52 -5.39 -11.17
N THR A 42 0.73 -5.31 -10.73
CA THR A 42 1.40 -6.49 -10.15
C THR A 42 0.97 -6.64 -8.70
N GLY A 43 0.76 -7.90 -8.24
CA GLY A 43 0.14 -8.14 -6.94
C GLY A 43 -1.36 -7.77 -6.91
N GLY A 44 -2.00 -7.80 -8.08
CA GLY A 44 -3.39 -7.35 -8.25
C GLY A 44 -4.44 -8.32 -7.72
N ALA A 45 -4.07 -9.55 -7.36
CA ALA A 45 -4.92 -10.50 -6.64
C ALA A 45 -4.85 -10.33 -5.11
N GLY A 46 -3.95 -9.46 -4.63
CA GLY A 46 -3.81 -9.09 -3.21
C GLY A 46 -4.84 -8.06 -2.75
N PHE A 47 -4.79 -7.71 -1.46
CA PHE A 47 -5.74 -6.78 -0.81
C PHE A 47 -5.82 -5.41 -1.50
N ILE A 48 -4.72 -4.66 -1.57
CA ILE A 48 -4.72 -3.31 -2.15
C ILE A 48 -4.88 -3.40 -3.67
N GLY A 49 -4.17 -4.36 -4.29
CA GLY A 49 -4.13 -4.51 -5.74
C GLY A 49 -5.50 -4.81 -6.35
N SER A 50 -6.33 -5.63 -5.72
CA SER A 50 -7.68 -5.95 -6.21
C SER A 50 -8.63 -4.74 -6.15
N HIS A 51 -8.52 -3.90 -5.12
CA HIS A 51 -9.27 -2.64 -5.05
C HIS A 51 -8.84 -1.65 -6.14
N LEU A 52 -7.53 -1.55 -6.38
CA LEU A 52 -6.98 -0.68 -7.42
C LEU A 52 -7.38 -1.18 -8.82
N ALA A 53 -7.18 -2.48 -9.10
CA ALA A 53 -7.60 -3.10 -10.35
C ALA A 53 -9.09 -2.92 -10.61
N GLY A 54 -9.94 -3.09 -9.57
CA GLY A 54 -11.37 -2.87 -9.67
C GLY A 54 -11.76 -1.44 -10.00
N ARG A 55 -11.02 -0.45 -9.48
CA ARG A 55 -11.26 0.96 -9.82
C ARG A 55 -10.82 1.30 -11.25
N LEU A 56 -9.65 0.82 -11.67
CA LEU A 56 -9.12 1.05 -13.00
C LEU A 56 -9.96 0.37 -14.09
N ALA A 57 -10.45 -0.84 -13.85
CA ALA A 57 -11.21 -1.64 -14.81
C ALA A 57 -12.63 -1.10 -15.10
N ILE A 58 -13.05 0.00 -14.45
CA ILE A 58 -14.31 0.68 -14.79
C ILE A 58 -14.20 1.37 -16.15
N ASP A 59 -13.04 1.97 -16.45
CA ASP A 59 -12.87 2.87 -17.59
C ASP A 59 -11.71 2.47 -18.53
N GLY A 60 -10.80 1.54 -18.09
CA GLY A 60 -9.56 1.20 -18.81
C GLY A 60 -9.33 -0.30 -19.00
N ASP A 61 -8.34 -0.64 -19.86
CA ASP A 61 -7.80 -2.01 -19.99
C ASP A 61 -6.86 -2.30 -18.83
N VAL A 62 -7.19 -3.31 -18.01
CA VAL A 62 -6.42 -3.65 -16.82
C VAL A 62 -5.92 -5.07 -16.88
N ARG A 63 -4.61 -5.21 -16.73
CA ARG A 63 -3.95 -6.51 -16.53
C ARG A 63 -3.48 -6.63 -15.09
N VAL A 64 -3.63 -7.82 -14.55
CA VAL A 64 -3.14 -8.20 -13.23
C VAL A 64 -2.07 -9.26 -13.42
N LEU A 65 -0.84 -8.99 -12.95
CA LEU A 65 0.22 -9.99 -12.84
C LEU A 65 0.34 -10.42 -11.38
N ASP A 66 0.10 -11.69 -11.09
CA ASP A 66 0.13 -12.23 -9.72
C ASP A 66 0.53 -13.71 -9.76
N ASP A 67 1.36 -14.17 -8.86
CA ASP A 67 1.77 -15.58 -8.76
C ASP A 67 0.74 -16.43 -7.99
N LEU A 68 -0.19 -15.76 -7.30
CA LEU A 68 -1.22 -16.34 -6.44
C LEU A 68 -0.65 -17.08 -5.21
N SER A 69 0.57 -16.75 -4.78
CA SER A 69 1.17 -17.31 -3.57
C SER A 69 0.41 -16.92 -2.30
N THR A 70 -0.08 -15.67 -2.25
CA THR A 70 -0.92 -15.13 -1.17
C THR A 70 -2.17 -14.45 -1.69
N GLY A 71 -2.22 -14.12 -2.98
CA GLY A 71 -3.35 -13.51 -3.67
C GLY A 71 -4.52 -14.48 -3.88
N ASP A 72 -5.73 -13.92 -3.95
CA ASP A 72 -6.95 -14.65 -4.23
C ASP A 72 -7.41 -14.39 -5.68
N ARG A 73 -7.44 -15.43 -6.51
CA ARG A 73 -7.93 -15.31 -7.89
C ARG A 73 -9.34 -14.71 -7.97
N ASP A 74 -10.19 -15.03 -7.01
CA ASP A 74 -11.58 -14.56 -6.96
C ASP A 74 -11.69 -13.07 -6.54
N ALA A 75 -10.59 -12.48 -6.04
CA ALA A 75 -10.53 -11.05 -5.76
C ALA A 75 -10.21 -10.22 -7.01
N VAL A 76 -9.72 -10.83 -8.09
CA VAL A 76 -9.45 -10.13 -9.36
C VAL A 76 -10.78 -9.77 -10.03
N PRO A 77 -10.99 -8.49 -10.42
CA PRO A 77 -12.22 -8.08 -11.09
C PRO A 77 -12.44 -8.83 -12.42
N GLU A 78 -13.68 -9.22 -12.73
CA GLU A 78 -14.01 -9.91 -14.00
C GLU A 78 -13.62 -9.10 -15.25
N ALA A 79 -13.60 -7.77 -15.14
CA ALA A 79 -13.22 -6.88 -16.23
C ALA A 79 -11.70 -6.75 -16.41
N ALA A 80 -10.89 -7.30 -15.49
CA ALA A 80 -9.43 -7.30 -15.60
C ALA A 80 -8.91 -8.64 -16.13
N THR A 81 -7.83 -8.60 -16.88
CA THR A 81 -7.15 -9.80 -17.38
C THR A 81 -6.11 -10.29 -16.39
N LEU A 82 -6.35 -11.45 -15.75
CA LEU A 82 -5.35 -12.09 -14.88
C LEU A 82 -4.30 -12.84 -15.67
N ILE A 83 -3.05 -12.48 -15.47
CA ILE A 83 -1.85 -13.16 -15.95
C ILE A 83 -1.17 -13.79 -14.73
N GLN A 84 -1.18 -15.10 -14.63
CA GLN A 84 -0.47 -15.78 -13.56
C GLN A 84 1.03 -15.82 -13.86
N GLY A 85 1.84 -15.20 -13.00
CA GLY A 85 3.28 -15.12 -13.18
C GLY A 85 3.95 -14.39 -12.02
N ASP A 86 5.26 -14.59 -11.91
CA ASP A 86 6.11 -14.07 -10.85
C ASP A 86 6.86 -12.82 -11.34
N VAL A 87 6.97 -11.78 -10.51
CA VAL A 87 7.74 -10.57 -10.82
C VAL A 87 9.26 -10.82 -10.85
N THR A 88 9.72 -11.92 -10.28
CA THR A 88 11.12 -12.37 -10.39
C THR A 88 11.45 -12.95 -11.77
N ASP A 89 10.45 -13.40 -12.54
CA ASP A 89 10.60 -13.77 -13.95
C ASP A 89 10.41 -12.54 -14.87
N TYR A 90 11.54 -11.95 -15.26
CA TYR A 90 11.57 -10.77 -16.16
C TYR A 90 10.68 -10.94 -17.42
N GLN A 91 10.70 -12.13 -18.05
CA GLN A 91 9.90 -12.36 -19.24
C GLN A 91 8.39 -12.36 -18.98
N SER A 92 7.97 -12.76 -17.80
CA SER A 92 6.56 -12.65 -17.37
C SER A 92 6.16 -11.20 -17.19
N VAL A 93 7.03 -10.37 -16.61
CA VAL A 93 6.79 -8.93 -16.42
C VAL A 93 6.71 -8.20 -17.76
N VAL A 94 7.67 -8.40 -18.66
CA VAL A 94 7.69 -7.76 -19.99
C VAL A 94 6.43 -8.09 -20.79
N ARG A 95 6.03 -9.38 -20.85
CA ARG A 95 4.80 -9.80 -21.54
C ARG A 95 3.54 -9.14 -20.95
N ALA A 96 3.49 -9.02 -19.62
CA ALA A 96 2.35 -8.37 -18.96
C ALA A 96 2.32 -6.84 -19.20
N ALA A 97 3.49 -6.22 -19.31
CA ALA A 97 3.66 -4.78 -19.49
C ALA A 97 3.50 -4.29 -20.95
N GLU A 98 3.39 -5.18 -21.94
CA GLU A 98 3.33 -4.80 -23.34
C GLU A 98 2.15 -3.86 -23.64
N GLY A 99 2.42 -2.62 -24.06
CA GLY A 99 1.42 -1.64 -24.45
C GLY A 99 0.62 -1.03 -23.31
N VAL A 100 1.12 -1.07 -22.06
CA VAL A 100 0.50 -0.34 -20.95
C VAL A 100 1.12 1.04 -20.76
N ASP A 101 0.32 1.99 -20.28
CA ASP A 101 0.76 3.37 -19.98
C ASP A 101 1.38 3.46 -18.58
N VAL A 102 0.86 2.67 -17.63
CA VAL A 102 1.25 2.72 -16.22
C VAL A 102 1.34 1.31 -15.64
N ILE A 103 2.39 1.06 -14.86
CA ILE A 103 2.54 -0.13 -14.03
C ILE A 103 2.40 0.27 -12.57
N PHE A 104 1.37 -0.24 -11.90
CA PHE A 104 1.22 -0.17 -10.46
C PHE A 104 1.89 -1.41 -9.84
N HIS A 105 3.03 -1.20 -9.20
CA HIS A 105 3.83 -2.30 -8.66
C HIS A 105 3.54 -2.51 -7.17
N LEU A 106 2.67 -3.50 -6.86
CA LEU A 106 2.25 -3.86 -5.51
C LEU A 106 2.69 -5.27 -5.10
N ALA A 107 3.16 -6.10 -6.04
CA ALA A 107 3.69 -7.43 -5.73
C ALA A 107 4.86 -7.33 -4.76
N ALA A 108 4.80 -8.04 -3.63
CA ALA A 108 5.83 -8.05 -2.61
C ALA A 108 5.59 -9.13 -1.55
N VAL A 109 6.64 -9.64 -0.94
CA VAL A 109 6.57 -10.24 0.39
C VAL A 109 6.35 -9.10 1.39
N VAL A 110 5.19 -9.08 2.07
CA VAL A 110 4.75 -7.97 2.95
C VAL A 110 4.91 -8.26 4.44
N SER A 111 5.11 -9.52 4.81
CA SER A 111 5.26 -9.95 6.19
C SER A 111 6.64 -9.63 6.76
N VAL A 112 6.67 -8.90 7.88
CA VAL A 112 7.90 -8.68 8.63
C VAL A 112 8.45 -10.00 9.19
N GLU A 113 7.58 -10.88 9.70
CA GLU A 113 7.98 -12.17 10.28
C GLU A 113 8.57 -13.10 9.22
N GLU A 114 7.91 -13.22 8.06
CA GLU A 114 8.40 -13.98 6.91
C GLU A 114 9.75 -13.42 6.43
N SER A 115 9.90 -12.10 6.33
CA SER A 115 11.15 -11.48 5.91
C SER A 115 12.32 -11.77 6.85
N VAL A 116 12.05 -12.00 8.14
CA VAL A 116 13.08 -12.41 9.12
C VAL A 116 13.44 -13.88 8.95
N SER A 117 12.45 -14.73 8.64
CA SER A 117 12.68 -16.17 8.43
C SER A 117 13.32 -16.47 7.08
N ASP A 118 12.95 -15.74 6.01
CA ASP A 118 13.52 -15.86 4.68
C ASP A 118 13.85 -14.49 4.05
N PRO A 119 14.98 -13.88 4.47
CA PRO A 119 15.39 -12.58 3.94
C PRO A 119 15.87 -12.64 2.48
N VAL A 120 16.31 -13.80 2.00
CA VAL A 120 16.79 -13.96 0.61
C VAL A 120 15.60 -13.91 -0.33
N GLU A 121 14.56 -14.69 -0.09
CA GLU A 121 13.33 -14.67 -0.89
C GLU A 121 12.66 -13.29 -0.85
N THR A 122 12.61 -12.68 0.34
CA THR A 122 12.12 -11.30 0.49
C THR A 122 12.89 -10.31 -0.39
N ASN A 123 14.21 -10.44 -0.49
CA ASN A 123 15.02 -9.57 -1.35
C ASN A 123 14.77 -9.85 -2.83
N LEU A 124 14.73 -11.13 -3.23
CA LEU A 124 14.47 -11.52 -4.62
C LEU A 124 13.13 -10.95 -5.11
N THR A 125 12.07 -11.13 -4.33
CA THR A 125 10.75 -10.62 -4.72
C THR A 125 10.67 -9.09 -4.66
N ASN A 126 11.11 -8.48 -3.55
CA ASN A 126 10.87 -7.06 -3.30
C ASN A 126 11.88 -6.14 -4.01
N VAL A 127 13.11 -6.58 -4.21
CA VAL A 127 14.15 -5.75 -4.84
C VAL A 127 14.37 -6.16 -6.29
N ASP A 128 14.73 -7.41 -6.54
CA ASP A 128 15.03 -7.87 -7.90
C ASP A 128 13.75 -7.86 -8.76
N GLY A 129 12.60 -8.25 -8.19
CA GLY A 129 11.29 -8.11 -8.82
C GLY A 129 10.94 -6.66 -9.17
N THR A 130 11.25 -5.70 -8.27
CA THR A 130 11.08 -4.26 -8.57
C THR A 130 11.99 -3.81 -9.72
N VAL A 131 13.25 -4.27 -9.76
CA VAL A 131 14.17 -3.95 -10.87
C VAL A 131 13.65 -4.52 -12.19
N ASN A 132 13.12 -5.74 -12.19
CA ASN A 132 12.48 -6.32 -13.38
C ASN A 132 11.30 -5.47 -13.89
N VAL A 133 10.46 -4.98 -12.97
CA VAL A 133 9.33 -4.08 -13.33
C VAL A 133 9.84 -2.75 -13.90
N LEU A 134 10.87 -2.17 -13.32
CA LEU A 134 11.47 -0.92 -13.79
C LEU A 134 12.12 -1.09 -15.19
N GLU A 135 12.82 -2.20 -15.44
CA GLU A 135 13.39 -2.51 -16.75
C GLU A 135 12.28 -2.75 -17.80
N ALA A 136 11.21 -3.46 -17.45
CA ALA A 136 10.08 -3.64 -18.34
C ALA A 136 9.41 -2.29 -18.65
N ALA A 137 9.20 -1.44 -17.65
CA ALA A 137 8.65 -0.09 -17.84
C ALA A 137 9.52 0.74 -18.77
N ARG A 138 10.86 0.66 -18.63
CA ARG A 138 11.82 1.34 -19.51
C ARG A 138 11.72 0.85 -20.96
N GLU A 139 11.52 -0.46 -21.19
CA GLU A 139 11.36 -1.03 -22.53
C GLU A 139 10.08 -0.56 -23.22
N VAL A 140 8.96 -0.50 -22.48
CA VAL A 140 7.65 -0.16 -23.07
C VAL A 140 7.31 1.32 -22.98
N GLY A 141 8.10 2.13 -22.27
CA GLY A 141 7.87 3.56 -22.07
C GLY A 141 6.76 3.85 -21.04
N ALA A 142 6.48 2.94 -20.13
CA ALA A 142 5.44 3.08 -19.12
C ALA A 142 5.93 3.85 -17.88
N ARG A 143 4.99 4.51 -17.19
CA ARG A 143 5.19 5.04 -15.82
C ARG A 143 5.16 3.92 -14.79
N VAL A 144 5.86 4.09 -13.66
CA VAL A 144 5.76 3.18 -12.52
C VAL A 144 5.27 3.91 -11.27
N VAL A 145 4.19 3.40 -10.67
CA VAL A 145 3.74 3.77 -9.32
C VAL A 145 4.07 2.61 -8.38
N PHE A 146 4.97 2.85 -7.45
CA PHE A 146 5.51 1.81 -6.57
C PHE A 146 4.90 1.86 -5.17
N ALA A 147 4.41 0.72 -4.70
CA ALA A 147 3.95 0.52 -3.33
C ALA A 147 5.15 0.37 -2.37
N SER A 148 5.68 1.49 -1.90
CA SER A 148 6.63 1.57 -0.80
C SER A 148 5.91 1.43 0.54
N SER A 149 6.61 1.64 1.67
CA SER A 149 6.06 1.43 3.01
C SER A 149 6.65 2.41 4.01
N ALA A 150 5.88 2.81 5.02
CA ALA A 150 6.40 3.55 6.18
C ALA A 150 7.46 2.75 6.96
N ALA A 151 7.55 1.43 6.77
CA ALA A 151 8.60 0.60 7.37
C ALA A 151 10.03 1.00 6.94
N VAL A 152 10.19 1.77 5.86
CA VAL A 152 11.47 2.31 5.42
C VAL A 152 12.10 3.25 6.45
N TYR A 153 11.28 3.96 7.23
CA TYR A 153 11.75 4.92 8.23
C TYR A 153 12.27 4.25 9.51
N GLY A 154 11.76 3.04 9.85
CA GLY A 154 11.99 2.47 11.18
C GLY A 154 11.34 3.31 12.28
N PRO A 155 11.94 3.41 13.49
CA PRO A 155 11.49 4.32 14.53
C PRO A 155 11.78 5.77 14.10
N PRO A 156 10.77 6.61 13.83
CA PRO A 156 10.98 7.98 13.40
C PRO A 156 11.49 8.86 14.54
N GLU A 157 12.31 9.86 14.21
CA GLU A 157 12.81 10.86 15.18
C GLU A 157 11.74 11.91 15.49
N THR A 158 10.87 12.20 14.53
CA THR A 158 9.83 13.23 14.65
C THR A 158 8.45 12.73 14.22
N LEU A 159 7.40 13.30 14.80
CA LEU A 159 6.02 13.07 14.42
C LEU A 159 5.33 14.43 14.16
N PRO A 160 4.49 14.51 13.12
CA PRO A 160 4.22 13.48 12.10
C PRO A 160 5.44 13.18 11.22
N VAL A 161 5.56 11.95 10.74
CA VAL A 161 6.68 11.51 9.87
C VAL A 161 6.61 12.24 8.54
N THR A 162 7.69 12.93 8.18
CA THR A 162 7.83 13.60 6.87
C THR A 162 8.53 12.72 5.85
N VAL A 163 8.46 13.06 4.56
CA VAL A 163 9.15 12.31 3.49
C VAL A 163 10.67 12.41 3.59
N ASP A 164 11.17 13.46 4.26
CA ASP A 164 12.61 13.72 4.47
C ASP A 164 13.18 12.98 5.69
N GLU A 165 12.32 12.29 6.47
CA GLU A 165 12.77 11.48 7.59
C GLU A 165 13.80 10.43 7.13
N PRO A 166 14.92 10.25 7.84
CA PRO A 166 15.93 9.27 7.49
C PRO A 166 15.36 7.85 7.39
N GLN A 167 15.75 7.14 6.34
CA GLN A 167 15.38 5.73 6.18
C GLN A 167 16.32 4.85 7.02
N THR A 168 15.82 4.35 8.15
CA THR A 168 16.55 3.49 9.10
C THR A 168 15.76 2.21 9.40
N PRO A 169 15.47 1.36 8.39
CA PRO A 169 14.62 0.19 8.54
C PRO A 169 15.15 -0.77 9.60
N ARG A 170 14.23 -1.49 10.29
CA ARG A 170 14.55 -2.42 11.39
C ARG A 170 14.22 -3.87 11.07
N SER A 171 13.84 -4.17 9.82
CA SER A 171 13.54 -5.53 9.37
C SER A 171 14.03 -5.73 7.94
N PRO A 172 14.25 -6.99 7.49
CA PRO A 172 14.55 -7.28 6.10
C PRO A 172 13.47 -6.76 5.15
N TYR A 173 12.18 -6.85 5.53
CA TYR A 173 11.08 -6.22 4.80
C TYR A 173 11.28 -4.71 4.62
N GLY A 174 11.50 -3.99 5.72
CA GLY A 174 11.72 -2.53 5.65
C GLY A 174 12.96 -2.18 4.83
N ALA A 175 14.05 -2.97 4.95
CA ALA A 175 15.27 -2.80 4.18
C ALA A 175 15.05 -3.04 2.68
N SER A 176 14.31 -4.10 2.31
CA SER A 176 13.98 -4.40 0.90
C SER A 176 13.10 -3.30 0.28
N LYS A 177 12.11 -2.78 1.04
CA LYS A 177 11.28 -1.66 0.57
C LYS A 177 12.08 -0.36 0.45
N ALA A 178 13.03 -0.08 1.34
CA ALA A 178 13.91 1.08 1.23
C ALA A 178 14.86 0.97 0.02
N ALA A 179 15.41 -0.21 -0.24
CA ALA A 179 16.22 -0.46 -1.42
C ALA A 179 15.41 -0.27 -2.72
N ALA A 180 14.22 -0.87 -2.80
CA ALA A 180 13.32 -0.72 -3.94
C ALA A 180 12.88 0.74 -4.16
N ASP A 181 12.52 1.48 -3.09
CA ASP A 181 12.20 2.91 -3.13
C ASP A 181 13.36 3.74 -3.71
N ALA A 182 14.61 3.40 -3.34
CA ALA A 182 15.79 4.05 -3.90
C ALA A 182 15.98 3.74 -5.39
N TYR A 183 15.79 2.48 -5.83
CA TYR A 183 15.84 2.10 -7.25
C TYR A 183 14.77 2.85 -8.07
N VAL A 184 13.54 2.89 -7.58
CA VAL A 184 12.41 3.58 -8.24
C VAL A 184 12.77 5.04 -8.55
N ARG A 185 13.29 5.78 -7.55
CA ARG A 185 13.72 7.17 -7.76
C ARG A 185 14.98 7.30 -8.63
N ALA A 186 15.90 6.33 -8.56
CA ALA A 186 17.11 6.33 -9.38
C ALA A 186 16.83 6.09 -10.88
N TYR A 187 15.77 5.32 -11.20
CA TYR A 187 15.39 5.06 -12.60
C TYR A 187 14.87 6.30 -13.32
N GLU A 188 14.15 7.16 -12.62
CA GLU A 188 13.79 8.46 -13.19
C GLU A 188 15.03 9.30 -13.47
N ALA A 189 15.91 9.46 -12.48
CA ALA A 189 17.11 10.28 -12.60
C ALA A 189 18.14 9.75 -13.64
N SER A 190 18.16 8.42 -13.89
CA SER A 190 19.18 7.79 -14.73
C SER A 190 18.68 7.43 -16.13
N TYR A 191 17.40 7.17 -16.28
CA TYR A 191 16.82 6.59 -17.48
C TYR A 191 15.57 7.33 -17.97
N ASP A 192 15.17 8.43 -17.31
CA ASP A 192 13.96 9.21 -17.61
C ASP A 192 12.67 8.36 -17.56
N VAL A 193 12.64 7.30 -16.76
CA VAL A 193 11.44 6.50 -16.49
C VAL A 193 10.58 7.25 -15.48
N PRO A 194 9.37 7.71 -15.81
CA PRO A 194 8.54 8.44 -14.84
C PRO A 194 8.13 7.52 -13.69
N THR A 195 8.56 7.83 -12.48
CA THR A 195 8.29 6.99 -11.30
C THR A 195 7.74 7.79 -10.13
N VAL A 196 6.89 7.16 -9.31
CA VAL A 196 6.43 7.70 -8.02
C VAL A 196 6.44 6.58 -6.98
N ALA A 197 7.07 6.83 -5.82
CA ALA A 197 7.02 5.90 -4.70
C ALA A 197 5.98 6.36 -3.67
N LEU A 198 5.05 5.48 -3.29
CA LEU A 198 4.02 5.74 -2.28
C LEU A 198 4.32 4.96 -1.01
N ARG A 199 4.75 5.64 0.06
CA ARG A 199 5.07 5.05 1.37
C ARG A 199 3.79 4.90 2.18
N TYR A 200 3.15 3.72 2.06
CA TYR A 200 1.89 3.44 2.78
C TYR A 200 2.14 3.28 4.26
N PHE A 201 1.28 3.90 5.06
CA PHE A 201 1.14 3.63 6.49
C PHE A 201 0.26 2.38 6.69
N ASN A 202 -0.43 2.24 7.82
CA ASN A 202 -1.14 0.99 8.10
C ASN A 202 -2.48 0.97 7.34
N VAL A 203 -2.48 0.29 6.18
CA VAL A 203 -3.66 0.20 5.32
C VAL A 203 -4.66 -0.79 5.91
N TYR A 204 -5.95 -0.41 5.92
CA TYR A 204 -7.04 -1.26 6.35
C TYR A 204 -8.23 -1.16 5.40
N GLY A 205 -9.10 -2.17 5.41
CA GLY A 205 -10.33 -2.15 4.64
C GLY A 205 -10.89 -3.53 4.36
N ARG A 206 -12.00 -3.56 3.62
CA ARG A 206 -12.65 -4.80 3.24
C ARG A 206 -11.73 -5.65 2.35
N GLY A 207 -11.69 -6.96 2.59
CA GLY A 207 -10.88 -7.89 1.78
C GLY A 207 -9.46 -8.09 2.30
N GLN A 208 -9.06 -7.37 3.36
CA GLN A 208 -7.83 -7.69 4.08
C GLN A 208 -8.04 -9.03 4.79
N ARG A 209 -7.24 -10.05 4.50
CA ARG A 209 -7.40 -11.42 4.99
C ARG A 209 -6.05 -12.09 5.25
N GLY A 210 -6.10 -13.18 5.99
CA GLY A 210 -4.95 -14.05 6.23
C GLY A 210 -4.07 -13.60 7.39
N PRO A 211 -2.90 -14.22 7.57
CA PRO A 211 -2.01 -13.99 8.72
C PRO A 211 -1.44 -12.56 8.75
N TYR A 212 -1.57 -11.80 7.67
CA TYR A 212 -1.08 -10.42 7.53
C TYR A 212 -2.18 -9.36 7.62
N SER A 213 -3.38 -9.75 8.08
CA SER A 213 -4.56 -8.87 8.12
C SER A 213 -4.44 -7.70 9.13
N GLY A 214 -3.40 -7.72 9.96
CA GLY A 214 -3.12 -6.64 10.90
C GLY A 214 -4.05 -6.62 12.13
N VAL A 215 -3.79 -5.67 13.02
CA VAL A 215 -4.46 -5.59 14.33
C VAL A 215 -5.96 -5.31 14.23
N ILE A 216 -6.42 -4.57 13.21
CA ILE A 216 -7.85 -4.25 13.04
C ILE A 216 -8.66 -5.52 12.77
N ASP A 217 -8.21 -6.36 11.85
CA ASP A 217 -8.90 -7.59 11.48
C ASP A 217 -8.86 -8.60 12.63
N ALA A 218 -7.71 -8.71 13.31
CA ALA A 218 -7.57 -9.56 14.50
C ALA A 218 -8.54 -9.13 15.61
N PHE A 219 -8.67 -7.83 15.89
CA PHE A 219 -9.59 -7.33 16.90
C PHE A 219 -11.05 -7.53 16.47
N LEU A 220 -11.36 -7.27 15.20
CA LEU A 220 -12.72 -7.45 14.69
C LEU A 220 -13.18 -8.92 14.75
N GLY A 221 -12.31 -9.85 14.33
CA GLY A 221 -12.60 -11.28 14.43
C GLY A 221 -12.90 -11.69 15.86
N ARG A 222 -12.02 -11.35 16.80
CA ARG A 222 -12.22 -11.66 18.24
C ARG A 222 -13.47 -11.01 18.81
N ALA A 223 -13.73 -9.75 18.46
CA ALA A 223 -14.94 -9.05 18.91
C ALA A 223 -16.23 -9.75 18.44
N LEU A 224 -16.29 -10.18 17.18
CA LEU A 224 -17.43 -10.90 16.62
C LEU A 224 -17.58 -12.31 17.19
N ASP A 225 -16.49 -12.96 17.59
CA ASP A 225 -16.51 -14.27 18.24
C ASP A 225 -16.78 -14.19 19.75
N GLY A 226 -16.93 -12.98 20.31
CA GLY A 226 -17.14 -12.75 21.75
C GLY A 226 -15.90 -13.04 22.59
N GLU A 227 -14.72 -13.01 21.98
CA GLU A 227 -13.43 -13.21 22.64
C GLU A 227 -12.82 -11.88 23.10
N PRO A 228 -11.98 -11.90 24.17
CA PRO A 228 -11.25 -10.71 24.60
C PRO A 228 -10.31 -10.19 23.51
N LEU A 229 -10.20 -8.86 23.38
CA LEU A 229 -9.22 -8.21 22.51
C LEU A 229 -7.84 -8.24 23.20
N VAL A 230 -6.87 -8.91 22.59
CA VAL A 230 -5.52 -9.06 23.15
C VAL A 230 -4.62 -7.95 22.64
N VAL A 231 -4.18 -7.10 23.55
CA VAL A 231 -3.22 -6.01 23.29
C VAL A 231 -1.84 -6.48 23.74
N HIS A 232 -0.86 -6.42 22.84
CA HIS A 232 0.52 -6.76 23.19
C HIS A 232 1.24 -5.53 23.76
N GLY A 233 1.79 -5.67 24.96
CA GLY A 233 2.42 -4.59 25.72
C GLY A 233 1.39 -3.73 26.45
N ASP A 234 1.69 -2.44 26.64
CA ASP A 234 0.81 -1.49 27.34
C ASP A 234 -0.28 -0.88 26.44
N GLY A 235 -0.20 -1.11 25.12
CA GLY A 235 -1.16 -0.58 24.15
C GLY A 235 -1.01 0.91 23.83
N GLU A 236 0.00 1.59 24.38
CA GLU A 236 0.26 3.01 24.14
C GLU A 236 1.02 3.27 22.83
N GLN A 237 1.50 2.22 22.15
CA GLN A 237 2.10 2.36 20.83
C GLN A 237 1.07 2.88 19.81
N THR A 238 1.45 3.92 19.07
CA THR A 238 0.58 4.55 18.09
C THR A 238 0.81 4.06 16.67
N ARG A 239 -0.24 4.12 15.85
CA ARG A 239 -0.19 3.86 14.41
C ARG A 239 -1.10 4.85 13.68
N ASP A 240 -0.72 5.18 12.45
CA ASP A 240 -1.59 5.88 11.49
C ASP A 240 -2.28 4.82 10.62
N PHE A 241 -3.61 4.80 10.65
CA PHE A 241 -4.44 3.86 9.88
C PHE A 241 -5.10 4.57 8.71
N VAL A 242 -4.78 4.15 7.48
CA VAL A 242 -5.33 4.70 6.24
C VAL A 242 -6.27 3.70 5.57
N HIS A 243 -7.44 4.15 5.13
CA HIS A 243 -8.39 3.26 4.47
C HIS A 243 -7.94 2.96 3.03
N VAL A 244 -8.16 1.71 2.58
CA VAL A 244 -7.74 1.25 1.24
C VAL A 244 -8.26 2.13 0.09
N SER A 245 -9.44 2.75 0.22
CA SER A 245 -9.94 3.68 -0.80
C SER A 245 -9.10 4.95 -0.92
N ASP A 246 -8.45 5.39 0.16
CA ASP A 246 -7.56 6.55 0.15
C ASP A 246 -6.24 6.18 -0.49
N VAL A 247 -5.77 4.95 -0.26
CA VAL A 247 -4.59 4.38 -0.94
C VAL A 247 -4.85 4.23 -2.44
N VAL A 248 -6.04 3.77 -2.85
CA VAL A 248 -6.43 3.72 -4.28
C VAL A 248 -6.40 5.12 -4.90
N ARG A 249 -6.98 6.14 -4.23
CA ARG A 249 -6.92 7.53 -4.72
C ARG A 249 -5.48 8.04 -4.84
N ALA A 250 -4.61 7.72 -3.88
CA ALA A 250 -3.20 8.07 -3.93
C ALA A 250 -2.49 7.46 -5.15
N ASN A 251 -2.77 6.19 -5.47
CA ASN A 251 -2.22 5.53 -6.66
C ASN A 251 -2.68 6.22 -7.95
N LEU A 252 -3.97 6.53 -8.06
CA LEU A 252 -4.51 7.21 -9.24
C LEU A 252 -3.91 8.62 -9.42
N ALA A 253 -3.76 9.38 -8.34
CA ALA A 253 -3.11 10.68 -8.36
C ALA A 253 -1.62 10.57 -8.76
N ALA A 254 -0.91 9.55 -8.26
CA ALA A 254 0.48 9.28 -8.63
C ALA A 254 0.65 8.86 -10.10
N ALA A 255 -0.38 8.25 -10.70
CA ALA A 255 -0.36 7.88 -12.11
C ALA A 255 -0.42 9.08 -13.06
N THR A 256 -0.93 10.23 -12.59
CA THR A 256 -1.19 11.41 -13.45
C THR A 256 -0.38 12.65 -13.06
N THR A 257 0.35 12.63 -11.92
CA THR A 257 1.15 13.79 -11.49
C THR A 257 2.33 14.05 -12.42
N ASP A 258 2.70 15.31 -12.60
CA ASP A 258 3.93 15.71 -13.27
C ASP A 258 5.18 15.62 -12.36
N ASP A 259 4.97 15.49 -11.04
CA ASP A 259 6.05 15.38 -10.06
C ASP A 259 6.50 13.92 -9.92
N THR A 260 7.50 13.54 -10.72
CA THR A 260 8.08 12.21 -10.81
C THR A 260 9.46 12.11 -10.15
N GLY A 261 10.00 10.91 -9.98
CA GLY A 261 11.28 10.68 -9.31
C GLY A 261 11.22 10.93 -7.79
N THR A 262 10.04 11.01 -7.21
CA THR A 262 9.80 11.43 -5.83
C THR A 262 9.05 10.37 -5.02
N ALA A 263 8.97 10.59 -3.71
CA ALA A 263 8.22 9.76 -2.79
C ALA A 263 7.17 10.57 -2.02
N TYR A 264 6.02 9.94 -1.72
CA TYR A 264 4.97 10.53 -0.91
C TYR A 264 4.56 9.60 0.23
N ASN A 265 4.28 10.17 1.39
CA ASN A 265 3.64 9.46 2.49
C ASN A 265 2.14 9.33 2.24
N VAL A 266 1.61 8.12 2.38
CA VAL A 266 0.17 7.84 2.26
C VAL A 266 -0.34 7.38 3.62
N GLY A 267 -0.82 8.32 4.39
CA GLY A 267 -1.38 8.18 5.73
C GLY A 267 -2.43 9.26 5.98
N THR A 268 -2.99 9.27 7.17
CA THR A 268 -3.99 10.27 7.59
C THR A 268 -3.38 11.44 8.36
N GLY A 269 -2.11 11.32 8.78
CA GLY A 269 -1.45 12.25 9.69
C GLY A 269 -1.95 12.15 11.13
N ARG A 270 -2.72 11.11 11.46
CA ARG A 270 -3.33 10.91 12.78
C ARG A 270 -2.80 9.64 13.44
N SER A 271 -2.36 9.79 14.66
CA SER A 271 -1.92 8.66 15.49
C SER A 271 -3.08 8.15 16.33
N VAL A 272 -3.29 6.84 16.31
CA VAL A 272 -4.25 6.12 17.17
C VAL A 272 -3.47 5.11 17.99
N THR A 273 -3.67 5.08 19.31
CA THR A 273 -3.08 4.03 20.17
C THR A 273 -3.77 2.69 19.93
N VAL A 274 -3.10 1.59 20.26
CA VAL A 274 -3.73 0.25 20.14
C VAL A 274 -4.91 0.12 21.11
N ASN A 275 -4.84 0.77 22.29
CA ASN A 275 -5.94 0.84 23.26
C ASN A 275 -7.16 1.58 22.69
N GLU A 276 -6.95 2.76 22.06
CA GLU A 276 -8.03 3.50 21.39
C GLU A 276 -8.61 2.68 20.23
N LEU A 277 -7.76 2.01 19.44
CA LEU A 277 -8.19 1.15 18.35
C LEU A 277 -9.08 0.01 18.86
N ALA A 278 -8.71 -0.67 19.94
CA ALA A 278 -9.53 -1.72 20.55
C ALA A 278 -10.93 -1.21 20.92
N SER A 279 -10.98 -0.01 21.53
CA SER A 279 -12.26 0.65 21.88
C SER A 279 -13.10 1.00 20.64
N ILE A 280 -12.46 1.51 19.59
CA ILE A 280 -13.13 1.85 18.31
C ILE A 280 -13.70 0.59 17.65
N VAL A 281 -12.93 -0.50 17.61
CA VAL A 281 -13.38 -1.78 17.01
C VAL A 281 -14.52 -2.39 17.79
N ALA A 282 -14.46 -2.44 19.12
CA ALA A 282 -15.53 -2.94 19.96
C ALA A 282 -16.82 -2.16 19.76
N ALA A 283 -16.72 -0.82 19.74
CA ALA A 283 -17.88 0.05 19.49
C ALA A 283 -18.46 -0.13 18.07
N ALA A 284 -17.62 -0.35 17.06
CA ALA A 284 -18.07 -0.57 15.68
C ALA A 284 -18.70 -1.95 15.46
N ALA A 285 -18.30 -2.95 16.25
CA ALA A 285 -18.88 -4.29 16.27
C ALA A 285 -20.17 -4.36 17.13
N ASP A 286 -20.51 -3.29 17.85
CA ASP A 286 -21.63 -3.23 18.82
C ASP A 286 -21.52 -4.31 19.93
N VAL A 287 -20.30 -4.51 20.44
CA VAL A 287 -20.00 -5.48 21.49
C VAL A 287 -19.27 -4.83 22.68
N ASP A 288 -19.53 -5.35 23.85
CA ASP A 288 -18.75 -5.02 25.07
C ASP A 288 -17.61 -6.03 25.18
N ALA A 289 -16.49 -5.72 24.54
CA ALA A 289 -15.34 -6.60 24.47
C ALA A 289 -14.35 -6.31 25.61
N GLU A 290 -13.95 -7.34 26.37
CA GLU A 290 -12.87 -7.25 27.36
C GLU A 290 -11.54 -6.99 26.62
N VAL A 291 -10.75 -6.02 27.10
CA VAL A 291 -9.38 -5.79 26.62
C VAL A 291 -8.40 -6.44 27.61
N ARG A 292 -7.50 -7.28 27.10
CA ARG A 292 -6.43 -7.94 27.88
C ARG A 292 -5.05 -7.53 27.37
N HIS A 293 -4.19 -7.21 28.32
CA HIS A 293 -2.79 -6.88 28.09
C HIS A 293 -1.86 -8.05 28.41
#